data_c7ed02953701980669d0e218f6bcfe7a
#
_entry.id   c7ed02953701980669d0e218f6bcfe7a
#
_cell.length_a   1.000
_cell.length_b   1.000
_cell.length_c   1.000
_cell.angle_alpha   90.00
_cell.angle_beta   90.00
_cell.angle_gamma   90.00
#
_symmetry.space_group_name_H-M   'P 1'
#
loop_
_entity.id
_entity.type
_entity.pdbx_description
1 polymer ?
#
loop_
_entity_poly.entity_id
_entity_poly.type
_entity_poly.pdbx_seq_one_letter_code
_entity_poly.pdbx_strand_id
1 'polypeptide(L)' 'MNPVFRTIALIGKYKSPEIAESLLNLAAFLRSRDVAVMVEEGTAALVGADGFPVASYAVIGQRADLAIVLGGD' A
#
# COMPACT_ATOMS: atom_id res chain seq x y z
N MET A 1 -3.87 -22.48 -0.63
CA MET A 1 -2.57 -22.13 -1.21
C MET A 1 -2.05 -20.85 -0.55
N ASN A 2 -0.82 -20.91 -0.12
CA ASN A 2 -0.21 -19.73 0.51
C ASN A 2 0.19 -18.72 -0.56
N PRO A 3 -0.09 -17.44 -0.33
CA PRO A 3 0.36 -16.44 -1.28
C PRO A 3 1.88 -16.36 -1.28
N VAL A 4 2.44 -16.05 -2.44
CA VAL A 4 3.88 -15.87 -2.57
C VAL A 4 4.32 -14.65 -1.77
N PHE A 5 3.52 -13.60 -1.81
CA PHE A 5 3.79 -12.38 -1.05
C PHE A 5 2.81 -12.30 0.11
N ARG A 6 3.33 -12.20 1.32
CA ARG A 6 2.51 -12.12 2.53
C ARG A 6 2.22 -10.69 2.95
N THR A 7 3.14 -9.79 2.66
CA THR A 7 3.05 -8.39 3.07
C THR A 7 3.41 -7.52 1.90
N ILE A 8 2.48 -6.67 1.50
CA ILE A 8 2.68 -5.77 0.36
C ILE A 8 2.54 -4.33 0.84
N ALA A 9 3.50 -3.51 0.47
CA ALA A 9 3.47 -2.09 0.77
C ALA A 9 2.96 -1.32 -0.45
N LEU A 10 2.12 -0.33 -0.21
CA LEU A 10 1.58 0.52 -1.26
C LEU A 10 2.12 1.93 -1.10
N ILE A 11 2.63 2.48 -2.19
CA ILE A 11 3.25 3.80 -2.22
C ILE A 11 2.61 4.58 -3.36
N GLY A 12 2.03 5.72 -3.03
CA GLY A 12 1.49 6.63 -4.04
C GLY A 12 2.46 7.75 -4.29
N LYS A 13 2.78 7.98 -5.53
CA LYS A 13 3.82 8.92 -5.87
C LYS A 13 3.32 10.34 -6.09
N TYR A 14 2.08 10.50 -6.56
CA TYR A 14 1.53 11.81 -6.84
C TYR A 14 0.21 12.03 -6.12
N LYS A 15 -0.05 13.28 -5.83
CA LYS A 15 -1.28 13.73 -5.22
C LYS A 15 -2.37 13.76 -6.27
N SER A 16 -3.13 12.70 -6.39
CA SER A 16 -4.19 12.60 -7.38
C SER A 16 -5.35 11.81 -6.80
N PRO A 17 -6.61 12.30 -6.96
CA PRO A 17 -7.77 11.53 -6.51
C PRO A 17 -7.87 10.17 -7.18
N GLU A 18 -7.44 10.08 -8.43
CA GLU A 18 -7.46 8.82 -9.16
C GLU A 18 -6.51 7.80 -8.56
N ILE A 19 -5.32 8.26 -8.17
CA ILE A 19 -4.34 7.40 -7.54
C ILE A 19 -4.83 6.95 -6.17
N ALA A 20 -5.44 7.86 -5.41
CA ALA A 20 -5.97 7.55 -4.10
C ALA A 20 -7.03 6.46 -4.20
N GLU A 21 -7.96 6.60 -5.14
CA GLU A 21 -9.01 5.62 -5.34
C GLU A 21 -8.44 4.27 -5.75
N SER A 22 -7.52 4.27 -6.72
CA SER A 22 -6.88 3.04 -7.19
C SER A 22 -6.12 2.35 -6.06
N LEU A 23 -5.41 3.13 -5.26
CA LEU A 23 -4.62 2.58 -4.16
C LEU A 23 -5.52 1.94 -3.11
N LEU A 24 -6.60 2.60 -2.73
CA LEU A 24 -7.52 2.07 -1.72
C LEU A 24 -8.25 0.84 -2.24
N ASN A 25 -8.63 0.83 -3.50
CA ASN A 25 -9.25 -0.34 -4.11
C ASN A 25 -8.30 -1.52 -4.14
N LEU A 26 -7.04 -1.28 -4.47
CA LEU A 26 -6.03 -2.34 -4.49
C LEU A 26 -5.78 -2.85 -3.07
N ALA A 27 -5.70 -1.94 -2.10
CA ALA A 27 -5.49 -2.33 -0.71
C ALA A 27 -6.62 -3.23 -0.22
N ALA A 28 -7.86 -2.87 -0.52
CA ALA A 28 -9.01 -3.67 -0.13
C ALA A 28 -9.00 -5.03 -0.82
N PHE A 29 -8.64 -5.06 -2.10
CA PHE A 29 -8.56 -6.30 -2.83
C PHE A 29 -7.52 -7.24 -2.22
N LEU A 30 -6.33 -6.72 -1.93
CA LEU A 30 -5.26 -7.52 -1.35
C LEU A 30 -5.65 -8.05 0.02
N ARG A 31 -6.30 -7.20 0.82
CA ARG A 31 -6.76 -7.62 2.14
C ARG A 31 -7.77 -8.75 2.02
N SER A 32 -8.64 -8.70 1.02
CA SER A 32 -9.63 -9.75 0.81
C SER A 32 -9.00 -11.07 0.42
N ARG A 33 -7.74 -11.06 0.01
CA ARG A 33 -6.98 -12.25 -0.34
C ARG A 33 -6.02 -12.68 0.78
N ASP A 34 -6.25 -12.18 1.99
CA ASP A 34 -5.42 -12.50 3.16
C ASP A 34 -3.97 -12.04 3.03
N VAL A 35 -3.76 -10.99 2.25
CA VAL A 35 -2.44 -10.36 2.14
C VAL A 35 -2.39 -9.19 3.10
N ALA A 36 -1.35 -9.12 3.92
CA ALA A 36 -1.16 -7.99 4.80
C ALA A 36 -0.75 -6.78 3.96
N VAL A 37 -1.41 -5.66 4.19
CA VAL A 37 -1.16 -4.44 3.43
C VAL A 37 -0.65 -3.37 4.37
N MET A 38 0.39 -2.66 3.95
CA MET A 38 0.84 -1.47 4.65
C MET A 38 0.93 -0.33 3.64
N VAL A 39 0.65 0.88 4.10
CA VAL A 39 0.68 2.06 3.25
C VAL A 39 1.80 2.96 3.74
N GLU A 40 2.62 3.45 2.82
CA GLU A 40 3.72 4.33 3.18
C GLU A 40 3.15 5.61 3.81
N GLU A 41 3.82 6.12 4.85
CA GLU A 41 3.24 7.20 5.67
C GLU A 41 2.96 8.50 4.91
N GLY A 42 3.81 8.89 3.98
CA GLY A 42 3.53 10.08 3.16
C GLY A 42 2.32 9.86 2.28
N THR A 43 2.19 8.65 1.75
CA THR A 43 1.04 8.26 0.94
C THR A 43 -0.23 8.25 1.77
N ALA A 44 -0.18 7.70 2.98
CA ALA A 44 -1.35 7.65 3.85
C ALA A 44 -1.86 9.05 4.19
N ALA A 45 -0.95 9.99 4.37
CA ALA A 45 -1.32 11.38 4.66
C ALA A 45 -2.04 12.02 3.47
N LEU A 46 -1.70 11.61 2.25
CA LEU A 46 -2.30 12.17 1.04
C LEU A 46 -3.65 11.54 0.70
N VAL A 47 -3.78 10.24 0.90
CA VAL A 47 -4.99 9.53 0.46
C VAL A 47 -5.97 9.23 1.57
N GLY A 48 -5.60 9.48 2.81
CA GLY A 48 -6.48 9.19 3.94
C GLY A 48 -6.73 7.70 4.08
N ALA A 49 -5.67 6.92 4.17
CA ALA A 49 -5.78 5.47 4.17
C ALA A 49 -6.21 4.93 5.53
N ASP A 50 -7.41 5.25 5.95
CA ASP A 50 -7.97 4.80 7.21
C ASP A 50 -8.17 3.29 7.21
N GLY A 51 -7.81 2.67 8.31
CA GLY A 51 -8.02 1.24 8.45
C GLY A 51 -6.89 0.38 7.91
N PHE A 52 -5.84 0.97 7.38
CA PHE A 52 -4.66 0.24 6.92
C PHE A 52 -3.45 0.64 7.73
N PRO A 53 -2.57 -0.31 8.07
CA PRO A 53 -1.32 0.03 8.77
C PRO A 53 -0.47 0.97 7.95
N VAL A 54 0.15 1.92 8.65
CA VAL A 54 1.01 2.92 8.02
C VAL A 54 2.46 2.60 8.38
N ALA A 55 3.36 2.72 7.43
CA ALA A 55 4.76 2.36 7.65
C ALA A 55 5.69 3.35 6.97
N SER A 56 6.85 3.55 7.60
CA SER A 56 7.92 4.33 7.00
C SER A 56 8.63 3.50 5.92
N TYR A 57 9.43 4.15 5.10
CA TYR A 57 10.23 3.43 4.11
C TYR A 57 11.16 2.41 4.78
N ALA A 58 11.70 2.73 5.94
CA ALA A 58 12.57 1.81 6.65
C ALA A 58 11.84 0.53 7.05
N VAL A 59 10.62 0.68 7.57
CA VAL A 59 9.81 -0.47 7.97
C VAL A 59 9.40 -1.27 6.73
N ILE A 60 9.04 -0.58 5.66
CA ILE A 60 8.68 -1.25 4.41
C ILE A 60 9.83 -2.11 3.92
N GLY A 61 11.04 -1.58 3.95
CA GLY A 61 12.21 -2.33 3.52
C GLY A 61 12.49 -3.56 4.36
N GLN A 62 12.07 -3.54 5.63
CA GLN A 62 12.30 -4.66 6.54
C GLN A 62 11.20 -5.70 6.48
N ARG A 63 9.95 -5.29 6.26
CA ARG A 63 8.79 -6.15 6.44
C ARG A 63 8.02 -6.48 5.18
N ALA A 64 8.07 -5.63 4.18
CA ALA A 64 7.30 -5.88 2.97
C ALA A 64 8.03 -6.85 2.06
N ASP A 65 7.29 -7.79 1.51
CA ASP A 65 7.83 -8.71 0.50
C ASP A 65 7.86 -8.04 -0.86
N LEU A 66 6.95 -7.10 -1.07
CA LEU A 66 6.81 -6.40 -2.34
C LEU A 66 6.30 -5.00 -2.07
N ALA A 67 6.82 -4.04 -2.81
CA ALA A 67 6.31 -2.67 -2.76
C ALA A 67 5.74 -2.33 -4.14
N ILE A 68 4.50 -1.86 -4.15
CA ILE A 68 3.84 -1.44 -5.38
C ILE A 68 3.76 0.08 -5.38
N VAL A 69 4.33 0.69 -6.39
CA VAL A 69 4.31 2.15 -6.53
C VAL A 69 3.28 2.52 -7.58
N LEU A 70 2.35 3.38 -7.20
CA LEU A 70 1.30 3.86 -8.08
C LEU A 70 1.59 5.29 -8.51
N GLY A 71 1.31 5.57 -9.78
CA GLY A 71 1.45 6.91 -10.31
C GLY A 71 2.87 7.34 -10.58
N GLY A 72 3.65 6.54 -11.15
CA GLY A 72 5.02 6.89 -11.52
C GLY A 72 5.07 7.51 -12.88
N ASP A 73 5.89 8.38 -13.11
CA ASP A 73 6.26 8.87 -14.28
C ASP A 73 6.67 10.07 -14.52
#